data_aab6bc13a6e6a0fd2087c53d7f9cd3d9
#
_entry.id   aab6bc13a6e6a0fd2087c53d7f9cd3d9
#
_cell.length_a   1.000
_cell.length_b   1.000
_cell.length_c   1.000
_cell.angle_alpha   90.00
_cell.angle_beta   90.00
_cell.angle_gamma   90.00
#
_symmetry.space_group_name_H-M   'P 1'
#
loop_
_entity.id
_entity.type
_entity.pdbx_description
1 polymer ?
#
loop_
_entity_poly.entity_id
_entity_poly.type
_entity_poly.pdbx_seq_one_letter_code
_entity_poly.pdbx_strand_id
1 'polypeptide(L)'
;MFLRQFTFALIFFQLIISCSSESKNDVIESSLEQNNVAENVTQFVSINPGTTGVFTFKPTGALSDKSINVYYHTPQGDLTNFPILFSFHGGSRNADDYRNDWIEMANDNSFMVFAPEFNSLDFPSGDMYNLANIFEDGDNPSIDTLNSPDRWTFSIIDQLFDFIKSETSSNETSYNAWGHSGGAQFLHRFVLYMPESKLKTAVCSNAGWYTVPESGVVFPYGLLESQLSNSKLISAFSKTLYVHLGELDTNPNSSSLRHNIIVDEQQGLNRLVRGRYFFETSKKKAELLNVNFNWIKTPEVSGVGHDHSEMAKDALKYILE
;
A
#
# COMPACT_ATOMS: atom_id res chain seq x y z
N MET A 1 -40.04 -18.81 -49.08
CA MET A 1 -40.85 -17.88 -49.88
C MET A 1 -40.69 -16.49 -49.27
N PHE A 2 -40.32 -15.54 -50.10
CA PHE A 2 -40.01 -14.11 -49.95
C PHE A 2 -38.56 -13.74 -49.60
N LEU A 3 -37.83 -13.56 -50.71
CA LEU A 3 -36.67 -12.67 -50.88
C LEU A 3 -37.10 -11.20 -50.68
N ARG A 4 -36.23 -10.39 -50.05
CA ARG A 4 -36.17 -8.95 -50.35
C ARG A 4 -34.71 -8.48 -50.36
N GLN A 5 -34.26 -8.16 -51.53
CA GLN A 5 -33.09 -7.36 -51.88
C GLN A 5 -33.32 -5.90 -51.48
N PHE A 6 -32.28 -5.22 -51.06
CA PHE A 6 -32.17 -3.76 -51.20
C PHE A 6 -30.72 -3.33 -51.37
N THR A 7 -30.49 -2.79 -52.44
CA THR A 7 -29.70 -2.00 -53.31
C THR A 7 -28.60 -1.13 -52.71
N PHE A 8 -27.45 -1.16 -53.41
CA PHE A 8 -26.30 -0.24 -53.29
C PHE A 8 -26.68 1.21 -53.63
N ALA A 9 -26.07 2.18 -52.95
CA ALA A 9 -25.91 3.53 -53.44
C ALA A 9 -24.45 3.98 -53.27
N LEU A 10 -23.75 4.06 -54.39
CA LEU A 10 -22.46 4.69 -54.58
C LEU A 10 -22.67 6.22 -54.64
N ILE A 11 -21.91 6.98 -53.86
CA ILE A 11 -21.75 8.42 -54.07
C ILE A 11 -20.29 8.72 -54.36
N PHE A 12 -20.03 9.14 -55.58
CA PHE A 12 -18.80 9.75 -56.07
C PHE A 12 -18.69 11.18 -55.56
N PHE A 13 -17.53 11.59 -55.06
CA PHE A 13 -17.19 13.00 -54.94
C PHE A 13 -15.84 13.28 -55.56
N GLN A 14 -15.85 14.27 -56.45
CA GLN A 14 -14.78 14.63 -57.38
C GLN A 14 -13.63 15.39 -56.75
N LEU A 15 -12.44 15.13 -57.25
CA LEU A 15 -11.22 15.90 -57.09
C LEU A 15 -11.34 17.30 -57.72
N ILE A 16 -10.88 18.30 -56.99
CA ILE A 16 -10.49 19.56 -57.59
C ILE A 16 -8.98 19.74 -57.33
N ILE A 17 -8.24 19.76 -58.46
CA ILE A 17 -6.82 20.09 -58.55
C ILE A 17 -6.75 21.60 -58.73
N SER A 18 -5.96 22.30 -57.92
CA SER A 18 -5.48 23.64 -58.23
C SER A 18 -3.97 23.68 -58.06
N CYS A 19 -3.32 23.99 -59.17
CA CYS A 19 -1.88 24.17 -59.31
C CYS A 19 -1.53 25.65 -59.17
N SER A 20 -0.49 26.00 -58.40
CA SER A 20 0.35 27.14 -58.74
C SER A 20 1.74 27.11 -58.04
N SER A 21 2.72 26.98 -58.90
CA SER A 21 4.07 27.57 -59.03
C SER A 21 5.04 27.67 -57.83
N GLU A 22 6.17 27.10 -58.13
CA GLU A 22 7.52 27.09 -57.59
C GLU A 22 8.03 28.36 -56.91
N SER A 23 8.75 28.17 -55.76
CA SER A 23 10.07 28.81 -55.60
C SER A 23 10.97 27.90 -54.73
N LYS A 24 12.15 27.60 -55.31
CA LYS A 24 13.25 26.90 -54.64
C LYS A 24 13.83 27.77 -53.54
N ASN A 25 13.99 27.21 -52.34
CA ASN A 25 15.07 27.60 -51.42
C ASN A 25 15.55 26.36 -50.69
N ASP A 26 16.82 26.06 -50.88
CA ASP A 26 17.61 25.09 -50.14
C ASP A 26 17.57 25.41 -48.68
N VAL A 27 17.07 24.46 -47.84
CA VAL A 27 17.23 24.49 -46.40
C VAL A 27 17.86 23.20 -45.94
N ILE A 28 19.03 23.34 -45.39
CA ILE A 28 19.88 22.38 -44.76
C ILE A 28 19.07 21.56 -43.75
N GLU A 29 19.07 20.22 -43.91
CA GLU A 29 18.67 19.26 -42.85
C GLU A 29 19.61 19.39 -41.67
N SER A 30 19.18 20.08 -40.60
CA SER A 30 19.74 19.92 -39.30
C SER A 30 18.92 18.89 -38.53
N SER A 31 19.50 17.71 -38.33
CA SER A 31 19.03 16.67 -37.45
C SER A 31 18.90 17.26 -36.02
N LEU A 32 17.69 17.64 -35.63
CA LEU A 32 17.37 17.90 -34.22
C LEU A 32 17.18 16.55 -33.54
N GLU A 33 18.22 16.05 -32.88
CA GLU A 33 18.08 15.10 -31.80
C GLU A 33 17.18 15.72 -30.73
N GLN A 34 15.92 15.26 -30.67
CA GLN A 34 15.08 15.52 -29.52
C GLN A 34 15.65 14.77 -28.33
N ASN A 35 16.52 15.44 -27.58
CA ASN A 35 16.80 15.04 -26.21
C ASN A 35 15.49 15.16 -25.43
N ASN A 36 14.79 14.04 -25.24
CA ASN A 36 13.76 13.89 -24.22
C ASN A 36 14.44 13.95 -22.84
N VAL A 37 14.74 15.16 -22.39
CA VAL A 37 14.96 15.43 -20.96
C VAL A 37 13.57 15.31 -20.34
N ALA A 38 13.32 14.22 -19.64
CA ALA A 38 12.17 14.10 -18.76
C ALA A 38 12.27 15.30 -17.79
N GLU A 39 11.41 16.30 -17.98
CA GLU A 39 11.27 17.38 -17.01
C GLU A 39 10.88 16.72 -15.68
N ASN A 40 11.80 16.73 -14.72
CA ASN A 40 11.49 16.44 -13.34
C ASN A 40 10.52 17.53 -12.86
N VAL A 41 9.24 17.27 -12.98
CA VAL A 41 8.21 18.14 -12.39
C VAL A 41 8.40 18.04 -10.88
N THR A 42 9.10 19.00 -10.30
CA THR A 42 9.27 19.08 -8.85
C THR A 42 7.91 19.39 -8.26
N GLN A 43 7.34 18.45 -7.54
CA GLN A 43 6.07 18.62 -6.84
C GLN A 43 6.35 19.45 -5.58
N PHE A 44 5.91 20.70 -5.56
CA PHE A 44 6.00 21.56 -4.38
C PHE A 44 4.74 21.42 -3.54
N VAL A 45 4.91 21.08 -2.28
CA VAL A 45 3.85 21.05 -1.26
C VAL A 45 4.37 21.77 -0.03
N SER A 46 3.60 22.69 0.52
CA SER A 46 3.98 23.36 1.77
C SER A 46 3.35 22.63 2.95
N ILE A 47 4.13 21.78 3.60
CA ILE A 47 3.73 21.09 4.84
C ILE A 47 4.27 21.92 6.00
N ASN A 48 3.39 22.70 6.65
CA ASN A 48 3.76 23.60 7.73
C ASN A 48 3.39 23.03 9.11
N PRO A 49 4.07 23.45 10.18
CA PRO A 49 3.67 23.11 11.55
C PRO A 49 2.21 23.51 11.85
N GLY A 50 1.49 22.65 12.58
CA GLY A 50 0.11 22.90 13.01
C GLY A 50 -0.90 22.85 11.87
N THR A 51 -0.61 22.16 10.77
CA THR A 51 -1.51 22.08 9.62
C THR A 51 -2.11 20.68 9.44
N THR A 52 -3.35 20.69 8.96
CA THR A 52 -4.07 19.50 8.50
C THR A 52 -4.45 19.71 7.06
N GLY A 53 -4.16 18.76 6.18
CA GLY A 53 -4.42 18.94 4.76
C GLY A 53 -4.33 17.64 3.96
N VAL A 54 -4.27 17.83 2.66
CA VAL A 54 -4.06 16.77 1.67
C VAL A 54 -3.15 17.30 0.57
N PHE A 55 -2.26 16.45 0.09
CA PHE A 55 -1.50 16.69 -1.13
C PHE A 55 -1.53 15.46 -2.03
N THR A 56 -1.26 15.65 -3.33
CA THR A 56 -1.16 14.53 -4.27
C THR A 56 0.30 14.19 -4.47
N PHE A 57 0.69 12.97 -4.14
CA PHE A 57 2.01 12.40 -4.41
C PHE A 57 2.01 11.61 -5.70
N LYS A 58 3.06 11.77 -6.51
CA LYS A 58 3.31 10.97 -7.71
C LYS A 58 4.59 10.15 -7.51
N PRO A 59 4.50 8.83 -7.45
CA PRO A 59 5.69 7.99 -7.38
C PRO A 59 6.51 8.07 -8.68
N THR A 60 7.75 7.66 -8.60
CA THR A 60 8.65 7.54 -9.76
C THR A 60 8.73 6.09 -10.23
N GLY A 61 9.35 5.85 -11.39
CA GLY A 61 9.58 4.50 -11.93
C GLY A 61 8.33 3.84 -12.48
N ALA A 62 8.16 2.56 -12.20
CA ALA A 62 7.11 1.73 -12.80
C ALA A 62 5.67 2.12 -12.40
N LEU A 63 5.50 2.90 -11.34
CA LEU A 63 4.20 3.39 -10.86
C LEU A 63 4.00 4.90 -11.08
N SER A 64 4.78 5.52 -11.97
CA SER A 64 4.71 6.97 -12.25
C SER A 64 3.39 7.44 -12.89
N ASP A 65 2.58 6.52 -13.40
CA ASP A 65 1.23 6.76 -13.88
C ASP A 65 0.19 6.90 -12.75
N LYS A 66 0.54 6.53 -11.52
CA LYS A 66 -0.35 6.58 -10.35
C LYS A 66 -0.32 7.94 -9.68
N SER A 67 -1.44 8.27 -9.00
CA SER A 67 -1.56 9.45 -8.17
C SER A 67 -2.13 9.07 -6.81
N ILE A 68 -1.46 9.47 -5.73
CA ILE A 68 -1.85 9.14 -4.36
C ILE A 68 -2.16 10.42 -3.61
N ASN A 69 -3.41 10.61 -3.17
CA ASN A 69 -3.73 11.63 -2.21
C ASN A 69 -3.15 11.21 -0.85
N VAL A 70 -2.44 12.09 -0.21
CA VAL A 70 -1.86 11.87 1.13
C VAL A 70 -2.49 12.85 2.09
N TYR A 71 -3.38 12.36 2.92
CA TYR A 71 -3.98 13.14 4.00
C TYR A 71 -2.99 13.23 5.14
N TYR A 72 -2.76 14.43 5.67
CA TYR A 72 -1.73 14.62 6.70
C TYR A 72 -2.20 15.52 7.84
N HIS A 73 -1.54 15.37 8.95
CA HIS A 73 -1.57 16.30 10.07
C HIS A 73 -0.16 16.43 10.67
N THR A 74 0.22 17.68 10.94
CA THR A 74 1.46 18.02 11.63
C THR A 74 1.13 18.82 12.88
N PRO A 75 1.70 18.49 14.05
CA PRO A 75 1.52 19.31 15.26
C PRO A 75 2.28 20.63 15.16
N GLN A 76 2.00 21.54 16.07
CA GLN A 76 2.79 22.77 16.23
C GLN A 76 4.22 22.46 16.68
N GLY A 77 5.20 23.23 16.26
CA GLY A 77 6.58 23.11 16.67
C GLY A 77 7.56 22.88 15.52
N ASP A 78 8.77 22.44 15.86
CA ASP A 78 9.83 22.13 14.89
C ASP A 78 9.68 20.72 14.35
N LEU A 79 9.26 20.58 13.10
CA LEU A 79 9.01 19.28 12.45
C LEU A 79 10.28 18.47 12.18
N THR A 80 11.47 19.07 12.31
CA THR A 80 12.73 18.42 11.88
C THR A 80 13.05 17.13 12.64
N ASN A 81 12.56 16.98 13.87
CA ASN A 81 12.83 15.82 14.71
C ASN A 81 11.54 15.13 15.21
N PHE A 82 10.40 15.45 14.60
CA PHE A 82 9.17 14.76 14.94
C PHE A 82 9.08 13.42 14.21
N PRO A 83 8.78 12.31 14.93
CA PRO A 83 8.57 11.01 14.30
C PRO A 83 7.50 11.06 13.21
N ILE A 84 7.67 10.23 12.19
CA ILE A 84 6.72 10.10 11.08
C ILE A 84 5.93 8.80 11.25
N LEU A 85 4.61 8.91 11.25
CA LEU A 85 3.66 7.81 11.25
C LEU A 85 2.93 7.72 9.92
N PHE A 86 2.99 6.56 9.26
CA PHE A 86 2.07 6.21 8.17
C PHE A 86 0.84 5.48 8.73
N SER A 87 -0.36 5.96 8.37
CA SER A 87 -1.65 5.37 8.75
C SER A 87 -2.32 4.76 7.53
N PHE A 88 -2.44 3.43 7.47
CA PHE A 88 -2.98 2.69 6.33
C PHE A 88 -4.45 2.32 6.53
N HIS A 89 -5.31 2.84 5.66
CA HIS A 89 -6.76 2.69 5.69
C HIS A 89 -7.25 1.26 5.46
N GLY A 90 -8.50 0.99 5.83
CA GLY A 90 -9.20 -0.26 5.57
C GLY A 90 -9.70 -0.41 4.11
N GLY A 91 -10.56 -1.39 3.89
CA GLY A 91 -11.15 -1.69 2.57
C GLY A 91 -12.02 -0.56 1.99
N SER A 92 -12.55 0.32 2.83
CA SER A 92 -13.36 1.49 2.41
C SER A 92 -12.56 2.60 1.74
N ARG A 93 -11.24 2.56 1.79
CA ARG A 93 -10.32 3.52 1.17
C ARG A 93 -10.45 4.96 1.71
N ASN A 94 -10.97 5.15 2.91
CA ASN A 94 -11.23 6.42 3.61
C ASN A 94 -10.00 6.89 4.40
N ALA A 95 -8.92 7.25 3.70
CA ALA A 95 -7.65 7.62 4.32
C ALA A 95 -7.72 8.88 5.19
N ASP A 96 -8.65 9.79 4.90
CA ASP A 96 -8.93 10.98 5.70
C ASP A 96 -9.42 10.66 7.12
N ASP A 97 -10.32 9.68 7.28
CA ASP A 97 -10.75 9.21 8.60
C ASP A 97 -9.58 8.61 9.38
N TYR A 98 -8.76 7.82 8.70
CA TYR A 98 -7.56 7.20 9.28
C TYR A 98 -6.48 8.21 9.69
N ARG A 99 -6.39 9.36 9.01
CA ARG A 99 -5.59 10.49 9.47
C ARG A 99 -6.24 11.17 10.67
N ASN A 100 -7.57 11.34 10.64
CA ASN A 100 -8.31 12.03 11.70
C ASN A 100 -8.21 11.33 13.05
N ASP A 101 -8.16 9.98 13.06
CA ASP A 101 -7.97 9.21 14.29
C ASP A 101 -6.72 9.62 15.10
N TRP A 102 -5.72 10.17 14.44
CA TRP A 102 -4.41 10.47 15.05
C TRP A 102 -4.20 11.95 15.40
N ILE A 103 -5.09 12.88 15.00
CA ILE A 103 -4.84 14.33 15.14
C ILE A 103 -4.54 14.73 16.59
N GLU A 104 -5.40 14.34 17.54
CA GLU A 104 -5.22 14.69 18.95
C GLU A 104 -3.93 14.06 19.51
N MET A 105 -3.74 12.77 19.22
CA MET A 105 -2.56 12.04 19.68
C MET A 105 -1.26 12.61 19.10
N ALA A 106 -1.27 13.04 17.84
CA ALA A 106 -0.13 13.68 17.20
C ALA A 106 0.22 15.02 17.83
N ASN A 107 -0.78 15.83 18.19
CA ASN A 107 -0.59 17.09 18.89
C ASN A 107 -0.01 16.88 20.29
N ASP A 108 -0.54 15.92 21.04
CA ASP A 108 -0.15 15.66 22.43
C ASP A 108 1.25 15.03 22.53
N ASN A 109 1.68 14.29 21.50
CA ASN A 109 2.92 13.51 21.52
C ASN A 109 3.97 13.94 20.49
N SER A 110 3.73 15.03 19.76
CA SER A 110 4.69 15.65 18.82
C SER A 110 5.19 14.68 17.74
N PHE A 111 4.29 14.06 16.98
CA PHE A 111 4.62 13.28 15.79
C PHE A 111 3.76 13.71 14.58
N MET A 112 4.25 13.48 13.38
CA MET A 112 3.54 13.76 12.13
C MET A 112 2.81 12.51 11.65
N VAL A 113 1.57 12.66 11.16
CA VAL A 113 0.80 11.55 10.58
C VAL A 113 0.51 11.80 9.11
N PHE A 114 0.69 10.74 8.30
CA PHE A 114 0.41 10.72 6.87
C PHE A 114 -0.39 9.47 6.52
N ALA A 115 -1.53 9.65 5.89
CA ALA A 115 -2.42 8.58 5.45
C ALA A 115 -2.52 8.60 3.92
N PRO A 116 -1.74 7.75 3.21
CA PRO A 116 -1.83 7.63 1.77
C PRO A 116 -3.13 6.92 1.37
N GLU A 117 -3.86 7.49 0.40
CA GLU A 117 -5.07 6.91 -0.16
C GLU A 117 -4.74 6.07 -1.39
N PHE A 118 -4.79 4.76 -1.23
CA PHE A 118 -4.75 3.84 -2.36
C PHE A 118 -6.17 3.70 -2.96
N ASN A 119 -6.62 4.73 -3.68
CA ASN A 119 -7.97 4.81 -4.24
C ASN A 119 -8.27 3.67 -5.23
N SER A 120 -9.55 3.35 -5.46
CA SER A 120 -9.94 2.20 -6.28
C SER A 120 -9.74 2.42 -7.79
N LEU A 121 -9.51 3.64 -8.23
CA LEU A 121 -9.25 3.95 -9.66
C LEU A 121 -7.81 3.58 -10.03
N ASP A 122 -6.84 4.04 -9.24
CA ASP A 122 -5.41 3.80 -9.47
C ASP A 122 -4.94 2.45 -8.91
N PHE A 123 -5.59 1.96 -7.84
CA PHE A 123 -5.27 0.71 -7.14
C PHE A 123 -6.50 -0.18 -7.03
N PRO A 124 -7.04 -0.68 -8.17
CA PRO A 124 -8.24 -1.50 -8.18
C PRO A 124 -8.05 -2.81 -7.41
N SER A 125 -9.16 -3.33 -6.86
CA SER A 125 -9.25 -4.59 -6.13
C SER A 125 -8.34 -4.71 -4.89
N GLY A 126 -8.33 -5.89 -4.29
CA GLY A 126 -7.38 -6.27 -3.25
C GLY A 126 -5.98 -6.54 -3.79
N ASP A 127 -5.85 -6.92 -5.05
CA ASP A 127 -4.56 -7.25 -5.66
C ASP A 127 -3.61 -6.05 -5.66
N MET A 128 -4.12 -4.89 -6.07
CA MET A 128 -3.33 -3.66 -6.13
C MET A 128 -3.12 -3.00 -4.76
N TYR A 129 -3.93 -3.32 -3.74
CA TYR A 129 -3.80 -2.75 -2.40
C TYR A 129 -3.30 -3.76 -1.38
N ASN A 130 -4.19 -4.55 -0.74
CA ASN A 130 -3.77 -5.41 0.37
C ASN A 130 -2.82 -6.56 -0.05
N LEU A 131 -2.77 -6.92 -1.33
CA LEU A 131 -1.77 -7.82 -1.92
C LEU A 131 -0.65 -7.06 -2.64
N ALA A 132 -0.75 -5.72 -2.68
CA ALA A 132 0.28 -4.79 -3.15
C ALA A 132 0.83 -5.08 -4.54
N ASN A 133 0.03 -5.65 -5.43
CA ASN A 133 0.44 -5.99 -6.81
C ASN A 133 1.68 -6.90 -6.86
N ILE A 134 1.83 -7.80 -5.88
CA ILE A 134 2.95 -8.75 -5.85
C ILE A 134 2.86 -9.69 -7.06
N PHE A 135 1.66 -10.15 -7.37
CA PHE A 135 1.33 -10.94 -8.57
C PHE A 135 0.29 -10.19 -9.41
N GLU A 136 0.19 -10.49 -10.70
CA GLU A 136 -0.86 -9.98 -11.59
C GLU A 136 -2.26 -10.36 -11.09
N ASP A 137 -2.40 -11.59 -10.58
CA ASP A 137 -3.56 -12.11 -9.86
C ASP A 137 -3.08 -12.78 -8.56
N GLY A 138 -3.31 -12.11 -7.45
CA GLY A 138 -2.84 -12.58 -6.14
C GLY A 138 -3.58 -13.80 -5.62
N ASP A 139 -4.74 -14.14 -6.17
CA ASP A 139 -5.48 -15.36 -5.83
C ASP A 139 -5.04 -16.57 -6.69
N ASN A 140 -4.29 -16.34 -7.78
CA ASN A 140 -3.70 -17.36 -8.66
C ASN A 140 -2.19 -17.11 -8.88
N PRO A 141 -1.37 -17.16 -7.82
CA PRO A 141 0.05 -16.83 -7.90
C PRO A 141 0.83 -17.88 -8.68
N SER A 142 1.80 -17.43 -9.48
CA SER A 142 2.80 -18.25 -10.12
C SER A 142 4.07 -17.44 -10.36
N ILE A 143 5.19 -18.10 -10.64
CA ILE A 143 6.43 -17.40 -10.97
C ILE A 143 6.28 -16.53 -12.24
N ASP A 144 5.45 -16.94 -13.18
CA ASP A 144 5.23 -16.22 -14.44
C ASP A 144 4.36 -14.97 -14.28
N THR A 145 3.59 -14.88 -13.19
CA THR A 145 2.71 -13.74 -12.86
C THR A 145 3.26 -12.85 -11.75
N LEU A 146 4.48 -13.17 -11.26
CA LEU A 146 5.18 -12.36 -10.26
C LEU A 146 5.61 -11.03 -10.87
N ASN A 147 5.15 -9.93 -10.32
CA ASN A 147 5.62 -8.60 -10.70
C ASN A 147 7.00 -8.31 -10.11
N SER A 148 7.79 -7.51 -10.83
CA SER A 148 9.05 -6.98 -10.30
C SER A 148 8.79 -6.05 -9.09
N PRO A 149 9.70 -5.99 -8.11
CA PRO A 149 9.50 -5.21 -6.88
C PRO A 149 9.21 -3.73 -7.07
N ASP A 150 9.68 -3.12 -8.17
CA ASP A 150 9.40 -1.73 -8.53
C ASP A 150 7.94 -1.50 -8.99
N ARG A 151 7.21 -2.56 -9.33
CA ARG A 151 5.77 -2.56 -9.65
C ARG A 151 4.88 -2.85 -8.45
N TRP A 152 5.46 -3.29 -7.33
CA TRP A 152 4.67 -3.50 -6.11
C TRP A 152 4.23 -2.16 -5.53
N THR A 153 3.00 -2.06 -5.08
CA THR A 153 2.48 -0.88 -4.39
C THR A 153 3.34 -0.51 -3.18
N PHE A 154 4.05 -1.47 -2.61
CA PHE A 154 5.02 -1.27 -1.54
C PHE A 154 6.15 -0.32 -1.90
N SER A 155 6.58 -0.27 -3.17
CA SER A 155 7.69 0.60 -3.63
C SER A 155 7.41 2.09 -3.46
N ILE A 156 6.15 2.46 -3.26
CA ILE A 156 5.70 3.84 -3.06
C ILE A 156 6.11 4.37 -1.68
N ILE A 157 6.14 3.51 -0.65
CA ILE A 157 6.17 3.96 0.75
C ILE A 157 7.48 4.66 1.10
N ASP A 158 8.62 4.06 0.76
CA ASP A 158 9.92 4.70 1.01
C ASP A 158 10.13 5.94 0.14
N GLN A 159 9.59 5.99 -1.09
CA GLN A 159 9.61 7.19 -1.92
C GLN A 159 8.79 8.33 -1.30
N LEU A 160 7.59 8.02 -0.78
CA LEU A 160 6.75 8.97 -0.09
C LEU A 160 7.41 9.47 1.21
N PHE A 161 8.08 8.60 1.96
CA PHE A 161 8.85 8.99 3.14
C PHE A 161 9.96 9.99 2.78
N ASP A 162 10.74 9.72 1.73
CA ASP A 162 11.80 10.63 1.30
C ASP A 162 11.25 11.98 0.83
N PHE A 163 10.10 11.98 0.14
CA PHE A 163 9.40 13.20 -0.24
C PHE A 163 8.96 14.01 1.00
N ILE A 164 8.29 13.37 1.96
CA ILE A 164 7.86 14.03 3.22
C ILE A 164 9.05 14.63 3.96
N LYS A 165 10.17 13.90 4.06
CA LYS A 165 11.40 14.41 4.68
C LYS A 165 11.90 15.67 4.00
N SER A 166 11.89 15.71 2.67
CA SER A 166 12.30 16.89 1.91
C SER A 166 11.40 18.09 2.21
N GLU A 167 10.08 17.89 2.21
CA GLU A 167 9.09 18.95 2.41
C GLU A 167 9.04 19.48 3.85
N THR A 168 9.37 18.64 4.84
CA THR A 168 9.37 19.00 6.26
C THR A 168 10.77 19.28 6.81
N SER A 169 11.82 19.15 6.01
CA SER A 169 13.22 19.20 6.45
C SER A 169 13.54 18.21 7.57
N SER A 170 12.85 17.06 7.61
CA SER A 170 12.96 16.08 8.69
C SER A 170 14.31 15.36 8.70
N ASN A 171 14.89 15.20 9.89
CA ASN A 171 16.10 14.42 10.14
C ASN A 171 15.84 12.92 10.31
N GLU A 172 14.57 12.49 10.37
CA GLU A 172 14.22 11.09 10.60
C GLU A 172 14.83 10.18 9.54
N THR A 173 15.34 9.04 9.96
CA THR A 173 15.92 8.01 9.06
C THR A 173 14.99 6.83 8.84
N SER A 174 13.90 6.76 9.60
CA SER A 174 12.91 5.69 9.57
C SER A 174 11.53 6.25 9.92
N TYR A 175 10.50 5.45 9.68
CA TYR A 175 9.11 5.78 10.01
C TYR A 175 8.46 4.64 10.77
N ASN A 176 7.42 4.97 11.54
CA ASN A 176 6.49 4.02 12.11
C ASN A 176 5.27 3.87 11.20
N ALA A 177 4.60 2.74 11.26
CA ALA A 177 3.40 2.49 10.49
C ALA A 177 2.33 1.77 11.31
N TRP A 178 1.10 2.21 11.13
CA TRP A 178 -0.08 1.55 11.64
C TRP A 178 -1.04 1.25 10.49
N GLY A 179 -1.69 0.10 10.53
CA GLY A 179 -2.71 -0.27 9.57
C GLY A 179 -3.83 -1.05 10.25
N HIS A 180 -5.08 -0.80 9.84
CA HIS A 180 -6.24 -1.52 10.33
C HIS A 180 -6.96 -2.24 9.19
N SER A 181 -7.51 -3.44 9.47
CA SER A 181 -8.28 -4.20 8.48
C SER A 181 -7.47 -4.46 7.18
N GLY A 182 -7.89 -3.90 6.04
CA GLY A 182 -7.15 -3.95 4.77
C GLY A 182 -5.75 -3.34 4.88
N GLY A 183 -5.58 -2.24 5.65
CA GLY A 183 -4.28 -1.63 5.92
C GLY A 183 -3.35 -2.52 6.74
N ALA A 184 -3.88 -3.30 7.68
CA ALA A 184 -3.10 -4.30 8.39
C ALA A 184 -2.70 -5.48 7.48
N GLN A 185 -3.55 -5.81 6.50
CA GLN A 185 -3.22 -6.81 5.47
C GLN A 185 -2.09 -6.32 4.55
N PHE A 186 -2.10 -5.05 4.18
CA PHE A 186 -1.02 -4.42 3.44
C PHE A 186 0.27 -4.40 4.28
N LEU A 187 0.20 -3.92 5.51
CA LEU A 187 1.38 -3.64 6.34
C LEU A 187 2.13 -4.92 6.75
N HIS A 188 1.44 -6.01 7.14
CA HIS A 188 2.17 -7.24 7.48
C HIS A 188 2.87 -7.87 6.27
N ARG A 189 2.27 -7.74 5.06
CA ARG A 189 2.93 -8.17 3.82
C ARG A 189 4.07 -7.25 3.44
N PHE A 190 3.93 -5.95 3.69
CA PHE A 190 5.04 -5.02 3.53
C PHE A 190 6.26 -5.45 4.35
N VAL A 191 6.06 -5.83 5.61
CA VAL A 191 7.15 -6.37 6.45
C VAL A 191 7.75 -7.66 5.87
N LEU A 192 6.92 -8.56 5.31
CA LEU A 192 7.39 -9.81 4.72
C LEU A 192 8.19 -9.62 3.43
N TYR A 193 7.75 -8.71 2.55
CA TYR A 193 8.31 -8.54 1.21
C TYR A 193 9.37 -7.43 1.11
N MET A 194 9.29 -6.42 2.00
CA MET A 194 10.17 -5.24 2.02
C MET A 194 10.92 -5.10 3.37
N PRO A 195 11.55 -6.16 3.91
CA PRO A 195 12.20 -6.08 5.21
C PRO A 195 13.37 -5.08 5.24
N GLU A 196 13.90 -4.69 4.08
CA GLU A 196 14.99 -3.71 3.93
C GLU A 196 14.49 -2.25 3.92
N SER A 197 13.16 -2.03 3.96
CA SER A 197 12.56 -0.70 3.97
C SER A 197 12.97 0.13 5.20
N LYS A 198 12.72 1.44 5.14
CA LYS A 198 12.96 2.37 6.25
C LYS A 198 11.94 2.25 7.40
N LEU A 199 11.06 1.27 7.35
CA LEU A 199 10.10 0.98 8.42
C LEU A 199 10.84 0.57 9.71
N LYS A 200 10.57 1.28 10.81
CA LYS A 200 11.03 0.97 12.17
C LYS A 200 10.07 0.02 12.86
N THR A 201 8.81 0.43 13.00
CA THR A 201 7.77 -0.28 13.76
C THR A 201 6.51 -0.42 12.92
N ALA A 202 5.94 -1.63 12.87
CA ALA A 202 4.65 -1.93 12.27
C ALA A 202 3.62 -2.33 13.33
N VAL A 203 2.45 -1.68 13.37
CA VAL A 203 1.32 -2.12 14.21
C VAL A 203 0.18 -2.55 13.30
N CYS A 204 -0.10 -3.85 13.25
CA CYS A 204 -1.10 -4.47 12.37
C CYS A 204 -2.37 -4.78 13.16
N SER A 205 -3.39 -3.91 13.05
CA SER A 205 -4.64 -3.99 13.81
C SER A 205 -5.73 -4.73 13.02
N ASN A 206 -6.29 -5.79 13.58
CA ASN A 206 -7.51 -6.46 13.11
C ASN A 206 -7.50 -6.82 11.61
N ALA A 207 -6.41 -7.36 11.07
CA ALA A 207 -6.38 -7.79 9.68
C ALA A 207 -7.46 -8.85 9.39
N GLY A 208 -8.09 -8.76 8.21
CA GLY A 208 -9.13 -9.70 7.82
C GLY A 208 -8.60 -11.12 7.62
N TRP A 209 -7.37 -11.27 7.15
CA TRP A 209 -6.65 -12.53 6.96
C TRP A 209 -5.15 -12.23 6.70
N TYR A 210 -4.32 -13.24 6.77
CA TYR A 210 -2.86 -13.08 6.78
C TYR A 210 -2.19 -13.96 5.72
N THR A 211 -1.01 -13.53 5.27
CA THR A 211 -0.02 -14.43 4.64
C THR A 211 0.76 -15.09 5.78
N VAL A 212 0.36 -16.30 6.15
CA VAL A 212 0.95 -17.05 7.26
C VAL A 212 2.24 -17.74 6.80
N PRO A 213 3.32 -17.76 7.59
CA PRO A 213 4.57 -18.42 7.20
C PRO A 213 4.51 -19.97 7.19
N GLU A 214 3.56 -20.54 6.46
CA GLU A 214 3.34 -21.98 6.24
C GLU A 214 3.67 -22.38 4.81
N SER A 215 4.63 -23.28 4.64
CA SER A 215 5.12 -23.68 3.31
C SER A 215 4.14 -24.55 2.52
N GLY A 216 3.16 -25.20 3.19
CA GLY A 216 2.18 -26.08 2.56
C GLY A 216 0.90 -25.40 2.09
N VAL A 217 0.72 -24.12 2.38
CA VAL A 217 -0.48 -23.33 2.02
C VAL A 217 -0.11 -22.33 0.94
N VAL A 218 -0.95 -22.24 -0.09
CA VAL A 218 -0.72 -21.37 -1.24
C VAL A 218 -0.88 -19.88 -0.86
N PHE A 219 -0.04 -19.00 -1.45
CA PHE A 219 -0.28 -17.57 -1.41
C PHE A 219 -1.70 -17.27 -2.00
N PRO A 220 -2.45 -16.33 -1.44
CA PRO A 220 -2.02 -15.31 -0.50
C PRO A 220 -2.12 -15.70 0.99
N TYR A 221 -2.49 -16.92 1.32
CA TYR A 221 -2.71 -17.37 2.71
C TYR A 221 -1.46 -17.99 3.33
N GLY A 222 -0.53 -18.51 2.54
CA GLY A 222 0.71 -19.15 2.98
C GLY A 222 1.91 -18.83 2.08
N LEU A 223 2.96 -19.67 2.18
CA LEU A 223 4.23 -19.45 1.48
C LEU A 223 4.37 -20.20 0.16
N LEU A 224 3.51 -21.20 -0.12
CA LEU A 224 3.57 -21.91 -1.40
C LEU A 224 3.28 -20.91 -2.53
N GLU A 225 4.10 -20.87 -3.56
CA GLU A 225 4.08 -19.89 -4.67
C GLU A 225 4.31 -18.43 -4.27
N SER A 226 4.54 -18.10 -2.99
CA SER A 226 4.74 -16.71 -2.54
C SER A 226 6.03 -16.06 -3.02
N GLN A 227 7.00 -16.84 -3.48
CA GLN A 227 8.37 -16.42 -3.83
C GLN A 227 9.17 -15.82 -2.63
N LEU A 228 8.66 -15.98 -1.40
CA LEU A 228 9.39 -15.58 -0.18
C LEU A 228 10.42 -16.64 0.19
N SER A 229 11.68 -16.25 0.15
CA SER A 229 12.79 -17.10 0.62
C SER A 229 12.90 -17.12 2.15
N ASN A 230 13.56 -18.13 2.71
CA ASN A 230 13.88 -18.15 4.14
C ASN A 230 14.72 -16.93 4.56
N SER A 231 15.62 -16.42 3.71
CA SER A 231 16.38 -15.21 4.03
C SER A 231 15.49 -13.96 4.18
N LYS A 232 14.49 -13.81 3.31
CA LYS A 232 13.47 -12.73 3.44
C LYS A 232 12.68 -12.87 4.74
N LEU A 233 12.24 -14.09 5.09
CA LEU A 233 11.54 -14.33 6.35
C LEU A 233 12.40 -14.02 7.57
N ILE A 234 13.67 -14.38 7.56
CA ILE A 234 14.62 -14.06 8.64
C ILE A 234 14.74 -12.55 8.82
N SER A 235 14.93 -11.81 7.73
CA SER A 235 14.96 -10.34 7.76
C SER A 235 13.63 -9.75 8.25
N ALA A 236 12.49 -10.29 7.82
CA ALA A 236 11.17 -9.86 8.26
C ALA A 236 10.95 -10.09 9.77
N PHE A 237 11.38 -11.25 10.30
CA PHE A 237 11.27 -11.57 11.72
C PHE A 237 12.16 -10.69 12.62
N SER A 238 13.19 -10.07 12.06
CA SER A 238 14.03 -9.09 12.79
C SER A 238 13.41 -7.70 12.91
N LYS A 239 12.38 -7.38 12.10
CA LYS A 239 11.63 -6.13 12.19
C LYS A 239 10.68 -6.16 13.39
N THR A 240 10.41 -5.00 13.97
CA THR A 240 9.40 -4.85 15.01
C THR A 240 8.01 -4.85 14.39
N LEU A 241 7.20 -5.86 14.70
CA LEU A 241 5.81 -5.96 14.26
C LEU A 241 4.92 -6.33 15.44
N TYR A 242 3.87 -5.55 15.64
CA TYR A 242 2.83 -5.83 16.62
C TYR A 242 1.60 -6.42 15.94
N VAL A 243 1.20 -7.62 16.35
CA VAL A 243 -0.12 -8.21 16.03
C VAL A 243 -1.09 -7.69 17.06
N HIS A 244 -1.94 -6.75 16.65
CA HIS A 244 -2.79 -5.94 17.51
C HIS A 244 -4.27 -6.27 17.24
N LEU A 245 -4.97 -6.79 18.24
CA LEU A 245 -6.28 -7.42 18.07
C LEU A 245 -7.31 -6.85 19.04
N GLY A 246 -8.49 -6.52 18.53
CA GLY A 246 -9.66 -6.18 19.36
C GLY A 246 -10.34 -7.43 19.89
N GLU A 247 -10.61 -7.48 21.18
CA GLU A 247 -11.20 -8.62 21.88
C GLU A 247 -12.56 -9.05 21.29
N LEU A 248 -13.35 -8.08 20.82
CA LEU A 248 -14.70 -8.29 20.30
C LEU A 248 -14.77 -8.41 18.77
N ASP A 249 -13.63 -8.44 18.04
CA ASP A 249 -13.63 -8.63 16.57
C ASP A 249 -13.82 -10.11 16.20
N THR A 250 -14.92 -10.67 16.67
CA THR A 250 -15.26 -12.08 16.60
C THR A 250 -16.41 -12.43 15.66
N ASN A 251 -16.98 -11.42 14.94
CA ASN A 251 -18.09 -11.66 14.05
C ASN A 251 -17.66 -12.40 12.76
N PRO A 252 -18.07 -13.68 12.56
CA PRO A 252 -17.73 -14.43 11.37
C PRO A 252 -18.54 -14.01 10.14
N ASN A 253 -19.64 -13.28 10.31
CA ASN A 253 -20.53 -12.86 9.23
C ASN A 253 -20.32 -11.40 8.82
N SER A 254 -19.16 -10.81 9.15
CA SER A 254 -18.82 -9.46 8.71
C SER A 254 -18.70 -9.42 7.18
N SER A 255 -19.44 -8.51 6.52
CA SER A 255 -19.50 -8.40 5.06
C SER A 255 -18.15 -8.13 4.38
N SER A 256 -17.20 -7.58 5.13
CA SER A 256 -15.84 -7.27 4.66
C SER A 256 -14.82 -8.38 4.99
N LEU A 257 -15.25 -9.48 5.60
CA LEU A 257 -14.37 -10.61 5.93
C LEU A 257 -14.39 -11.63 4.80
N ARG A 258 -13.22 -11.91 4.24
CA ARG A 258 -13.07 -12.94 3.20
C ARG A 258 -13.31 -14.33 3.79
N HIS A 259 -14.14 -15.13 3.11
CA HIS A 259 -14.38 -16.54 3.41
C HIS A 259 -14.12 -17.40 2.18
N ASN A 260 -13.34 -18.43 2.35
CA ASN A 260 -13.21 -19.58 1.47
C ASN A 260 -12.63 -20.75 2.28
N ILE A 261 -12.66 -21.94 1.70
CA ILE A 261 -12.25 -23.17 2.40
C ILE A 261 -10.81 -23.09 2.93
N ILE A 262 -9.88 -22.46 2.20
CA ILE A 262 -8.46 -22.39 2.59
C ILE A 262 -8.29 -21.53 3.83
N VAL A 263 -8.77 -20.26 3.78
CA VAL A 263 -8.58 -19.33 4.89
C VAL A 263 -9.36 -19.72 6.14
N ASP A 264 -10.55 -20.29 5.96
CA ASP A 264 -11.41 -20.68 7.09
C ASP A 264 -10.87 -21.89 7.82
N GLU A 265 -10.39 -22.92 7.10
CA GLU A 265 -9.77 -24.10 7.69
C GLU A 265 -8.38 -23.78 8.29
N GLN A 266 -7.59 -22.94 7.63
CA GLN A 266 -6.25 -22.58 8.10
C GLN A 266 -6.28 -21.62 9.30
N GLN A 267 -6.99 -20.48 9.14
CA GLN A 267 -6.86 -19.33 10.07
C GLN A 267 -8.08 -19.18 10.99
N GLY A 268 -9.22 -19.81 10.67
CA GLY A 268 -10.45 -19.69 11.42
C GLY A 268 -11.45 -18.68 10.86
N LEU A 269 -12.58 -18.51 11.55
CA LEU A 269 -13.78 -17.86 11.00
C LEU A 269 -13.91 -16.37 11.31
N ASN A 270 -13.02 -15.79 12.13
CA ASN A 270 -13.07 -14.37 12.48
C ASN A 270 -11.67 -13.78 12.64
N ARG A 271 -11.59 -12.43 12.68
CA ARG A 271 -10.32 -11.70 12.68
C ARG A 271 -9.47 -11.98 13.92
N LEU A 272 -10.09 -12.08 15.07
CA LEU A 272 -9.38 -12.35 16.33
C LEU A 272 -8.65 -13.70 16.29
N VAL A 273 -9.35 -14.76 15.87
CA VAL A 273 -8.77 -16.11 15.76
C VAL A 273 -7.67 -16.14 14.69
N ARG A 274 -7.89 -15.47 13.55
CA ARG A 274 -6.91 -15.39 12.47
C ARG A 274 -5.62 -14.68 12.88
N GLY A 275 -5.73 -13.59 13.64
CA GLY A 275 -4.57 -12.87 14.15
C GLY A 275 -3.77 -13.68 15.18
N ARG A 276 -4.44 -14.39 16.07
CA ARG A 276 -3.81 -15.33 17.02
C ARG A 276 -3.06 -16.43 16.28
N TYR A 277 -3.69 -17.04 15.27
CA TYR A 277 -3.08 -18.08 14.45
C TYR A 277 -1.85 -17.59 13.70
N PHE A 278 -1.93 -16.42 13.06
CA PHE A 278 -0.81 -15.80 12.37
C PHE A 278 0.39 -15.61 13.28
N PHE A 279 0.19 -15.07 14.48
CA PHE A 279 1.28 -14.84 15.42
C PHE A 279 1.94 -16.15 15.87
N GLU A 280 1.15 -17.12 16.33
CA GLU A 280 1.67 -18.39 16.85
C GLU A 280 2.40 -19.20 15.77
N THR A 281 1.89 -19.19 14.54
CA THR A 281 2.52 -19.89 13.43
C THR A 281 3.80 -19.19 12.96
N SER A 282 3.81 -17.86 12.97
CA SER A 282 5.02 -17.07 12.66
C SER A 282 6.12 -17.33 13.68
N LYS A 283 5.79 -17.37 14.98
CA LYS A 283 6.72 -17.71 16.06
C LYS A 283 7.32 -19.10 15.88
N LYS A 284 6.50 -20.11 15.63
CA LYS A 284 6.95 -21.47 15.34
C LYS A 284 7.87 -21.53 14.12
N LYS A 285 7.59 -20.74 13.06
CA LYS A 285 8.45 -20.68 11.87
C LYS A 285 9.81 -20.10 12.20
N ALA A 286 9.87 -19.04 13.01
CA ALA A 286 11.15 -18.44 13.47
C ALA A 286 11.95 -19.42 14.31
N GLU A 287 11.32 -20.16 15.21
CA GLU A 287 11.92 -21.24 16.00
C GLU A 287 12.53 -22.34 15.09
N LEU A 288 11.77 -22.78 14.07
CA LEU A 288 12.25 -23.76 13.07
C LEU A 288 13.45 -23.25 12.25
N LEU A 289 13.51 -21.95 12.01
CA LEU A 289 14.63 -21.31 11.34
C LEU A 289 15.81 -21.00 12.28
N ASN A 290 15.60 -21.18 13.59
CA ASN A 290 16.57 -20.88 14.65
C ASN A 290 17.05 -19.41 14.60
N VAL A 291 16.10 -18.46 14.53
CA VAL A 291 16.35 -17.02 14.43
C VAL A 291 15.61 -16.22 15.48
N ASN A 292 16.07 -15.00 15.73
CA ASN A 292 15.36 -14.05 16.60
C ASN A 292 13.98 -13.71 16.02
N PHE A 293 13.01 -13.52 16.89
CA PHE A 293 11.64 -13.18 16.53
C PHE A 293 11.20 -11.93 17.28
N ASN A 294 11.18 -10.80 16.57
CA ASN A 294 10.86 -9.49 17.15
C ASN A 294 9.37 -9.09 16.94
N TRP A 295 8.55 -10.03 16.49
CA TRP A 295 7.10 -9.81 16.43
C TRP A 295 6.47 -10.04 17.80
N ILE A 296 5.49 -9.23 18.14
CA ILE A 296 4.85 -9.21 19.45
C ILE A 296 3.33 -9.28 19.25
N LYS A 297 2.66 -10.24 19.88
CA LYS A 297 1.21 -10.17 20.03
C LYS A 297 0.90 -9.33 21.28
N THR A 298 0.23 -8.23 21.08
CA THR A 298 -0.19 -7.35 22.18
C THR A 298 -1.26 -8.05 23.05
N PRO A 299 -1.50 -7.61 24.28
CA PRO A 299 -2.77 -7.88 24.93
C PRO A 299 -3.92 -7.45 24.02
N GLU A 300 -4.99 -8.22 24.00
CA GLU A 300 -6.17 -7.88 23.21
C GLU A 300 -6.84 -6.63 23.78
N VAL A 301 -7.29 -5.74 22.88
CA VAL A 301 -7.91 -4.47 23.31
C VAL A 301 -9.30 -4.76 23.83
N SER A 302 -9.47 -4.65 25.15
CA SER A 302 -10.69 -5.06 25.84
C SER A 302 -11.90 -4.23 25.43
N GLY A 303 -13.00 -4.90 25.13
CA GLY A 303 -14.25 -4.26 24.74
C GLY A 303 -14.28 -3.67 23.31
N VAL A 304 -13.18 -3.81 22.54
CA VAL A 304 -13.08 -3.26 21.17
C VAL A 304 -13.29 -4.34 20.12
N GLY A 305 -14.14 -4.04 19.14
CA GLY A 305 -14.40 -4.85 17.96
C GLY A 305 -13.58 -4.38 16.75
N HIS A 306 -14.26 -4.33 15.57
CA HIS A 306 -13.64 -3.89 14.32
C HIS A 306 -13.74 -2.37 14.14
N ASP A 307 -13.24 -1.61 15.10
CA ASP A 307 -13.28 -0.15 15.14
C ASP A 307 -11.86 0.43 15.00
N HIS A 308 -11.63 1.19 13.91
CA HIS A 308 -10.30 1.72 13.62
C HIS A 308 -9.89 2.82 14.61
N SER A 309 -10.83 3.66 15.05
CA SER A 309 -10.53 4.78 15.93
C SER A 309 -10.11 4.29 17.33
N GLU A 310 -10.86 3.32 17.89
CA GLU A 310 -10.50 2.73 19.19
C GLU A 310 -9.19 1.92 19.12
N MET A 311 -8.97 1.22 17.99
CA MET A 311 -7.71 0.51 17.76
C MET A 311 -6.53 1.46 17.58
N ALA A 312 -6.69 2.64 16.95
CA ALA A 312 -5.64 3.65 16.83
C ALA A 312 -5.24 4.21 18.19
N LYS A 313 -6.21 4.51 19.07
CA LYS A 313 -5.95 5.00 20.44
C LYS A 313 -5.09 4.01 21.25
N ASP A 314 -5.41 2.72 21.19
CA ASP A 314 -4.61 1.70 21.90
C ASP A 314 -3.24 1.48 21.23
N ALA A 315 -3.13 1.62 19.92
CA ALA A 315 -1.89 1.45 19.17
C ALA A 315 -0.82 2.52 19.48
N LEU A 316 -1.22 3.70 19.97
CA LEU A 316 -0.31 4.83 20.24
C LEU A 316 0.90 4.43 21.06
N LYS A 317 0.73 3.66 22.11
CA LYS A 317 1.80 3.22 23.01
C LYS A 317 2.88 2.40 22.32
N TYR A 318 2.52 1.64 21.28
CA TYR A 318 3.45 0.83 20.49
C TYR A 318 4.13 1.63 19.35
N ILE A 319 3.50 2.73 18.92
CA ILE A 319 4.07 3.64 17.94
C ILE A 319 5.15 4.54 18.57
N LEU A 320 5.02 4.85 19.85
CA LEU A 320 5.94 5.74 20.56
C LEU A 320 7.14 5.02 21.23
N GLU A 321 7.16 3.67 21.24
CA GLU A 321 8.32 2.87 21.69
C GLU A 321 9.46 2.91 20.62
#